data_1b3ca0abd32b53e86702ba127adde827
#
_entry.id   1b3ca0abd32b53e86702ba127adde827
#
_cell.length_a   1.000
_cell.length_b   1.000
_cell.length_c   1.000
_cell.angle_alpha   90.00
_cell.angle_beta   90.00
_cell.angle_gamma   90.00
#
_symmetry.space_group_name_H-M   'P 1'
#
loop_
_entity.id
_entity.type
_entity.pdbx_description
1 polymer ?
#
loop_
_entity_poly.entity_id
_entity_poly.type
_entity_poly.pdbx_seq_one_letter_code
_entity_poly.pdbx_strand_id
1 'polypeptide(L)' 'MDLRIAYRMFSDLWLFYKKFQGIKENDPASWRELVQEAGQIKEKYRSEFCNSLILVIVNELNKNGGMNYEC' A
#
# COMPACT_ATOMS: atom_id res chain seq x y z
N MET A 1 -6.55 -1.47 19.21
CA MET A 1 -5.30 -0.83 18.82
C MET A 1 -5.20 0.55 19.44
N ASP A 2 -4.02 0.89 19.96
CA ASP A 2 -3.76 2.19 20.55
C ASP A 2 -3.85 3.27 19.48
N LEU A 3 -4.40 4.42 19.82
CA LEU A 3 -4.57 5.51 18.85
C LEU A 3 -3.24 6.00 18.31
N ARG A 4 -2.20 6.00 19.12
CA ARG A 4 -0.89 6.42 18.67
C ARG A 4 -0.33 5.47 17.63
N ILE A 5 -0.54 4.19 17.85
CA ILE A 5 -0.09 3.17 16.91
C ILE A 5 -0.90 3.27 15.62
N ALA A 6 -2.22 3.50 15.76
CA ALA A 6 -3.06 3.67 14.59
C ALA A 6 -2.62 4.88 13.77
N TYR A 7 -2.30 5.97 14.42
CA TYR A 7 -1.83 7.17 13.73
C TYR A 7 -0.56 6.87 12.92
N ARG A 8 0.39 6.18 13.55
CA ARG A 8 1.63 5.81 12.86
C ARG A 8 1.36 4.90 11.68
N MET A 9 0.45 3.94 11.88
CA MET A 9 0.09 3.01 10.83
C MET A 9 -0.50 3.76 9.64
N PHE A 10 -1.44 4.67 9.88
CA PHE A 10 -2.03 5.43 8.80
C PHE A 10 -1.01 6.33 8.11
N SER A 11 -0.07 6.89 8.87
CA SER A 11 1.00 7.69 8.29
C SER A 11 1.88 6.86 7.38
N ASP A 12 2.26 5.66 7.84
CA ASP A 12 3.09 4.77 7.03
C ASP A 12 2.36 4.35 5.77
N LEU A 13 1.06 4.06 5.89
CA LEU A 13 0.27 3.67 4.73
C LEU A 13 0.10 4.82 3.76
N TRP A 14 -0.04 6.04 4.28
CA TRP A 14 -0.14 7.22 3.43
C TRP A 14 1.14 7.43 2.62
N LEU A 15 2.30 7.29 3.28
CA LEU A 15 3.58 7.42 2.60
C LEU A 15 3.78 6.31 1.59
N PHE A 16 3.35 5.11 1.93
CA PHE A 16 3.39 3.97 1.03
C PHE A 16 2.57 4.25 -0.23
N TYR A 17 1.35 4.74 -0.05
CA TYR A 17 0.49 5.07 -1.17
C TYR A 17 1.11 6.17 -2.04
N LYS A 18 1.61 7.23 -1.40
CA LYS A 18 2.22 8.34 -2.10
C LYS A 18 3.42 7.89 -2.93
N LYS A 19 4.24 7.05 -2.33
CA LYS A 19 5.46 6.60 -2.99
C LYS A 19 5.17 5.84 -4.27
N PHE A 20 4.13 5.02 -4.24
CA PHE A 20 3.82 4.17 -5.40
C PHE A 20 2.67 4.69 -6.24
N GLN A 21 2.19 5.88 -5.95
CA GLN A 21 1.16 6.49 -6.77
C GLN A 21 1.72 6.68 -8.17
N GLY A 22 0.98 6.24 -9.17
CA GLY A 22 1.45 6.34 -10.53
C GLY A 22 2.31 5.19 -11.00
N ILE A 23 2.48 4.16 -10.15
CA ILE A 23 3.20 2.96 -10.54
C ILE A 23 2.55 2.36 -11.78
N LYS A 24 3.36 1.87 -12.71
CA LYS A 24 2.86 1.36 -13.97
C LYS A 24 2.84 -0.15 -13.97
N GLU A 25 1.87 -0.69 -14.69
CA GLU A 25 1.68 -2.12 -14.76
C GLU A 25 2.92 -2.85 -15.29
N ASN A 26 3.62 -2.22 -16.21
CA ASN A 26 4.76 -2.85 -16.85
C ASN A 26 6.09 -2.48 -16.19
N ASP A 27 6.07 -2.15 -14.91
CA ASP A 27 7.29 -1.82 -14.18
C ASP A 27 7.51 -2.84 -13.07
N PRO A 28 8.07 -4.01 -13.40
CA PRO A 28 8.22 -5.07 -12.41
C PRO A 28 9.13 -4.71 -11.24
N ALA A 29 10.09 -3.83 -11.46
CA ALA A 29 10.98 -3.44 -10.38
C ALA A 29 10.22 -2.67 -9.30
N SER A 30 9.35 -1.75 -9.72
CA SER A 30 8.55 -0.98 -8.78
C SER A 30 7.56 -1.87 -8.05
N TRP A 31 6.95 -2.82 -8.75
CA TRP A 31 6.01 -3.74 -8.12
C TRP A 31 6.69 -4.62 -7.09
N ARG A 32 7.91 -5.04 -7.37
CA ARG A 32 8.68 -5.83 -6.40
C ARG A 32 8.96 -5.01 -5.15
N GLU A 33 9.33 -3.76 -5.32
CA GLU A 33 9.58 -2.87 -4.21
C GLU A 33 8.30 -2.63 -3.41
N LEU A 34 7.18 -2.49 -4.10
CA LEU A 34 5.89 -2.29 -3.46
C LEU A 34 5.56 -3.47 -2.55
N VAL A 35 5.71 -4.69 -3.06
CA VAL A 35 5.44 -5.89 -2.29
C VAL A 35 6.35 -5.96 -1.07
N GLN A 36 7.59 -5.59 -1.25
CA GLN A 36 8.58 -5.62 -0.18
C GLN A 36 8.20 -4.66 0.93
N GLU A 37 7.83 -3.43 0.57
CA GLU A 37 7.45 -2.44 1.57
C GLU A 37 6.13 -2.78 2.23
N ALA A 38 5.19 -3.34 1.47
CA ALA A 38 3.94 -3.79 2.05
C ALA A 38 4.21 -4.84 3.12
N GLY A 39 5.12 -5.77 2.83
CA GLY A 39 5.49 -6.79 3.79
C GLY A 39 6.11 -6.21 5.05
N GLN A 40 6.92 -5.18 4.89
CA GLN A 40 7.53 -4.52 6.04
C GLN A 40 6.49 -3.87 6.94
N ILE A 41 5.49 -3.24 6.35
CA ILE A 41 4.44 -2.61 7.11
C ILE A 41 3.60 -3.66 7.83
N LYS A 42 3.30 -4.76 7.14
CA LYS A 42 2.57 -5.87 7.75
C LYS A 42 3.30 -6.40 8.97
N GLU A 43 4.61 -6.60 8.86
CA GLU A 43 5.40 -7.10 9.98
C GLU A 43 5.44 -6.11 11.13
N LYS A 44 5.51 -4.85 10.81
CA LYS A 44 5.61 -3.80 11.81
C LYS A 44 4.38 -3.73 12.69
N TYR A 45 3.20 -3.86 12.10
CA TYR A 45 1.96 -3.67 12.83
C TYR A 45 1.22 -4.96 13.19
N ARG A 46 1.44 -6.01 12.40
CA ARG A 46 0.88 -7.34 12.66
C ARG A 46 -0.59 -7.32 13.06
N SER A 47 -1.38 -6.67 12.23
CA SER A 47 -2.79 -6.47 12.53
C SER A 47 -3.61 -6.78 11.29
N GLU A 48 -4.73 -7.45 11.48
CA GLU A 48 -5.64 -7.73 10.36
C GLU A 48 -6.16 -6.44 9.75
N PHE A 49 -6.36 -5.45 10.61
CA PHE A 49 -6.80 -4.14 10.15
C PHE A 49 -5.78 -3.55 9.20
N CYS A 50 -4.49 -3.61 9.58
CA CYS A 50 -3.42 -3.14 8.72
C CYS A 50 -3.35 -3.92 7.42
N ASN A 51 -3.48 -5.23 7.50
CA ASN A 51 -3.45 -6.08 6.31
C ASN A 51 -4.57 -5.72 5.34
N SER A 52 -5.76 -5.47 5.88
CA SER A 52 -6.90 -5.09 5.04
C SER A 52 -6.66 -3.76 4.36
N LEU A 53 -6.10 -2.80 5.09
CA LEU A 53 -5.81 -1.50 4.51
C LEU A 53 -4.75 -1.59 3.42
N ILE A 54 -3.73 -2.41 3.63
CA ILE A 54 -2.71 -2.61 2.61
C ILE A 54 -3.34 -3.18 1.34
N LEU A 55 -4.23 -4.14 1.48
CA LEU A 55 -4.91 -4.72 0.33
C LEU A 55 -5.71 -3.67 -0.43
N VAL A 56 -6.42 -2.82 0.30
CA VAL A 56 -7.20 -1.76 -0.33
C VAL A 56 -6.28 -0.82 -1.12
N ILE A 57 -5.16 -0.45 -0.50
CA ILE A 57 -4.22 0.47 -1.14
C ILE A 57 -3.61 -0.17 -2.39
N VAL A 58 -3.19 -1.41 -2.28
CA VAL A 58 -2.58 -2.11 -3.42
C VAL A 58 -3.58 -2.24 -4.56
N ASN A 59 -4.82 -2.56 -4.25
CA ASN A 59 -5.85 -2.65 -5.28
C ASN A 59 -6.07 -1.30 -5.96
N GLU A 60 -6.05 -0.24 -5.19
CA GLU A 60 -6.23 1.09 -5.75
C GLU A 60 -5.07 1.47 -6.64
N LEU A 61 -3.85 1.18 -6.21
CA LEU A 61 -2.67 1.45 -7.00
C LEU A 61 -2.67 0.66 -8.29
N ASN A 62 -3.11 -0.59 -8.23
CA ASN A 62 -3.19 -1.44 -9.39
C ASN A 62 -4.17 -0.88 -10.41
N LYS A 63 -5.32 -0.42 -9.93
CA LYS A 63 -6.31 0.19 -10.78
C LYS A 63 -5.75 1.41 -11.49
N ASN A 64 -5.12 2.30 -10.75
CA ASN A 64 -4.63 3.56 -11.30
C ASN A 64 -3.46 3.34 -12.22
N GLY A 65 -2.62 2.39 -11.92
CA GLY A 65 -1.43 2.14 -12.72
C GLY A 65 -1.71 1.27 -13.93
N GLY A 66 -2.65 0.38 -13.80
CA GLY A 66 -2.92 -0.62 -14.81
C GLY A 66 -3.82 -0.16 -15.89
N MET A 67 -4.79 0.61 -15.62
CA MET A 67 -5.64 0.90 -16.65
C MET A 67 -6.59 1.82 -16.42
N ASN A 68 -7.08 2.05 -17.04
CA ASN A 68 -7.93 2.86 -16.93
C ASN A 68 -9.18 2.51 -16.75
N TYR A 69 -9.86 2.70 -16.42
CA TYR A 69 -11.01 2.24 -16.39
C TYR A 69 -11.88 3.17 -16.08
N GLU A 70 -12.59 3.35 -16.22
CA GLU A 70 -13.42 4.02 -16.12
C GLU A 70 -14.18 3.93 -15.48
N CYS A 71 -14.48 4.05 -15.00
CA CYS A 71 -15.31 3.95 -14.38
C CYS A 71 -15.37 4.27 -13.78
#